data_affbf807f7ac8e33e69d7ba7b7baa90d
#
_entry.id   affbf807f7ac8e33e69d7ba7b7baa90d
#
_cell.length_a   1.000
_cell.length_b   1.000
_cell.length_c   1.000
_cell.angle_alpha   90.00
_cell.angle_beta   90.00
_cell.angle_gamma   90.00
#
_symmetry.space_group_name_H-M   'P 1'
#
loop_
_entity.id
_entity.type
_entity.pdbx_description
1 polymer ?
#
loop_
_entity_poly.entity_id
_entity_poly.type
_entity_poly.pdbx_seq_one_letter_code
_entity_poly.pdbx_strand_id
1 'polypeptide(L)'
;TGIVSLQGDSPALSGNWRLSAPALQPLLTQIDVPAQFEKPLGFQGQASWQAGYINISNGLLSYGPTDVTGDLLIDVAGSTLEFDLQSTTPDLTDYAPQNDIIAPAFSIPIDFRSSGQITEERWSVATFQLESTQASVSGSGELELDGDEFIDSHITSDIRIANLTAFSEIFDLSFPDQDLQIIVDMDSRGGALVVEQFDLRSGDSDLSATGQANNPSAPQIVLNVDSDRLDLSPWFALLETAEQSASDSEGAEPDAESAPDRLIPDYPLTHRLLNTFQADTTVSIRELRGLPRPLLNVLTRIDVGKEGIRVTSARAENQRGGVAQLTGTLIPDAEGIPELS
;
A
#
# COMPACT_ATOMS: atom_id res chain seq x y z
N THR A 1 -1.53 -6.95 42.71
CA THR A 1 -2.53 -6.76 43.82
C THR A 1 -3.91 -6.58 43.19
N GLY A 2 -4.82 -7.48 43.48
CA GLY A 2 -6.20 -7.43 42.94
C GLY A 2 -7.23 -7.42 44.08
N ILE A 3 -8.41 -6.96 43.78
CA ILE A 3 -9.58 -7.00 44.69
C ILE A 3 -10.55 -8.01 44.08
N VAL A 4 -10.97 -8.99 44.91
CA VAL A 4 -12.05 -9.90 44.53
C VAL A 4 -13.28 -9.46 45.29
N SER A 5 -14.37 -9.11 44.59
CA SER A 5 -15.65 -8.80 45.16
C SER A 5 -16.63 -9.91 44.81
N LEU A 6 -17.26 -10.48 45.82
CA LEU A 6 -18.30 -11.51 45.69
C LEU A 6 -19.69 -10.95 46.05
N GLN A 7 -19.98 -9.71 45.71
CA GLN A 7 -21.29 -9.10 45.94
C GLN A 7 -22.25 -9.38 44.78
N GLY A 8 -23.35 -10.07 45.04
CA GLY A 8 -24.40 -10.38 44.07
C GLY A 8 -24.22 -11.73 43.36
N ASP A 9 -25.11 -12.00 42.41
CA ASP A 9 -25.17 -13.26 41.65
C ASP A 9 -24.03 -13.42 40.62
N SER A 10 -23.17 -12.40 40.44
CA SER A 10 -22.05 -12.42 39.50
C SER A 10 -20.75 -12.03 40.21
N PRO A 11 -19.74 -12.92 40.25
CA PRO A 11 -18.43 -12.56 40.76
C PRO A 11 -17.76 -11.47 39.93
N ALA A 12 -17.19 -10.48 40.62
CA ALA A 12 -16.37 -9.46 40.00
C ALA A 12 -14.91 -9.55 40.48
N LEU A 13 -13.96 -9.51 39.55
CA LEU A 13 -12.56 -9.48 39.86
C LEU A 13 -11.93 -8.24 39.22
N SER A 14 -11.23 -7.43 39.99
CA SER A 14 -10.51 -6.29 39.47
C SER A 14 -9.12 -6.15 40.08
N GLY A 15 -8.16 -5.62 39.34
CA GLY A 15 -6.83 -5.43 39.86
C GLY A 15 -5.85 -4.87 38.85
N ASN A 16 -4.65 -4.51 39.36
CA ASN A 16 -3.51 -4.15 38.53
C ASN A 16 -2.73 -5.42 38.20
N TRP A 17 -2.46 -5.60 36.94
CA TRP A 17 -1.74 -6.78 36.43
C TRP A 17 -0.39 -6.37 35.88
N ARG A 18 0.61 -7.18 36.13
CA ARG A 18 1.91 -7.11 35.47
C ARG A 18 2.35 -8.51 35.12
N LEU A 19 2.58 -8.74 33.85
CA LEU A 19 3.12 -9.95 33.28
C LEU A 19 4.44 -9.62 32.57
N SER A 20 5.44 -10.46 32.66
CA SER A 20 6.65 -10.33 31.87
C SER A 20 7.13 -11.70 31.46
N ALA A 21 7.52 -11.85 30.21
CA ALA A 21 8.13 -13.04 29.66
C ALA A 21 9.42 -12.65 28.93
N PRO A 22 10.55 -13.32 29.19
CA PRO A 22 11.82 -13.02 28.51
C PRO A 22 11.77 -13.32 27.01
N ALA A 23 10.88 -14.23 26.59
CA ALA A 23 10.56 -14.52 25.20
C ALA A 23 9.15 -15.07 25.11
N LEU A 24 8.45 -14.77 24.04
CA LEU A 24 7.08 -15.25 23.80
C LEU A 24 7.07 -16.67 23.21
N GLN A 25 8.15 -17.05 22.53
CA GLN A 25 8.27 -18.29 21.78
C GLN A 25 7.85 -19.54 22.57
N PRO A 26 8.26 -19.75 23.87
CA PRO A 26 7.85 -20.94 24.60
C PRO A 26 6.34 -20.99 24.91
N LEU A 27 5.67 -19.84 24.99
CA LEU A 27 4.21 -19.75 25.19
C LEU A 27 3.46 -20.01 23.90
N LEU A 28 3.92 -19.44 22.79
CA LEU A 28 3.28 -19.57 21.48
C LEU A 28 3.41 -20.99 20.91
N THR A 29 4.51 -21.69 21.21
CA THR A 29 4.69 -23.10 20.84
C THR A 29 3.66 -24.02 21.52
N GLN A 30 3.12 -23.61 22.67
CA GLN A 30 2.08 -24.39 23.37
C GLN A 30 0.69 -24.27 22.73
N ILE A 31 0.48 -23.26 21.90
CA ILE A 31 -0.79 -22.97 21.20
C ILE A 31 -0.64 -23.06 19.68
N ASP A 32 0.39 -23.77 19.18
CA ASP A 32 0.68 -24.02 17.75
C ASP A 32 0.81 -22.76 16.88
N VAL A 33 1.10 -21.59 17.46
CA VAL A 33 1.40 -20.38 16.71
C VAL A 33 2.87 -20.40 16.28
N PRO A 34 3.18 -20.32 14.97
CA PRO A 34 4.56 -20.29 14.48
C PRO A 34 5.27 -19.04 15.02
N ALA A 35 6.27 -19.25 15.86
CA ALA A 35 6.89 -18.21 16.64
C ALA A 35 8.09 -17.60 15.91
N GLN A 36 7.98 -16.35 15.53
CA GLN A 36 9.10 -15.48 15.20
C GLN A 36 9.33 -14.40 16.29
N PHE A 37 8.75 -14.58 17.47
CA PHE A 37 8.76 -13.56 18.52
C PHE A 37 9.81 -13.91 19.60
N GLU A 38 11.06 -13.54 19.33
CA GLU A 38 12.20 -13.82 20.26
C GLU A 38 12.41 -12.72 21.30
N LYS A 39 11.68 -11.59 21.20
CA LYS A 39 11.89 -10.42 22.06
C LYS A 39 11.14 -10.53 23.38
N PRO A 40 11.63 -9.84 24.44
CA PRO A 40 10.93 -9.76 25.70
C PRO A 40 9.54 -9.16 25.53
N LEU A 41 8.54 -9.78 26.16
CA LEU A 41 7.17 -9.27 26.25
C LEU A 41 6.91 -8.78 27.67
N GLY A 42 6.39 -7.57 27.78
CA GLY A 42 5.84 -7.01 29.01
C GLY A 42 4.38 -6.65 28.84
N PHE A 43 3.55 -6.93 29.83
CA PHE A 43 2.19 -6.42 29.89
C PHE A 43 1.91 -5.85 31.26
N GLN A 44 1.34 -4.66 31.34
CA GLN A 44 0.83 -4.08 32.56
C GLN A 44 -0.44 -3.29 32.29
N GLY A 45 -1.35 -3.26 33.27
CA GLY A 45 -2.61 -2.53 33.11
C GLY A 45 -3.58 -2.82 34.24
N GLN A 46 -4.76 -2.22 34.15
CA GLN A 46 -5.88 -2.53 35.00
C GLN A 46 -6.81 -3.50 34.27
N ALA A 47 -7.14 -4.62 34.90
CA ALA A 47 -8.12 -5.52 34.33
C ALA A 47 -9.27 -5.77 35.32
N SER A 48 -10.48 -5.81 34.79
CA SER A 48 -11.68 -6.19 35.57
C SER A 48 -12.46 -7.26 34.79
N TRP A 49 -12.99 -8.21 35.52
CA TRP A 49 -13.91 -9.21 34.99
C TRP A 49 -15.22 -9.13 35.73
N GLN A 50 -16.32 -8.93 35.01
CA GLN A 50 -17.67 -8.86 35.55
C GLN A 50 -18.69 -9.32 34.50
N ALA A 51 -19.62 -10.18 34.89
CA ALA A 51 -20.75 -10.60 34.04
C ALA A 51 -20.39 -11.11 32.65
N GLY A 52 -19.23 -11.80 32.50
CA GLY A 52 -18.77 -12.33 31.24
C GLY A 52 -17.91 -11.37 30.42
N TYR A 53 -17.74 -10.14 30.86
CA TYR A 53 -16.89 -9.14 30.22
C TYR A 53 -15.52 -9.06 30.91
N ILE A 54 -14.46 -8.98 30.12
CA ILE A 54 -13.12 -8.61 30.59
C ILE A 54 -12.81 -7.23 30.00
N ASN A 55 -12.63 -6.26 30.91
CA ASN A 55 -12.21 -4.92 30.53
C ASN A 55 -10.74 -4.72 30.95
N ILE A 56 -9.88 -4.36 30.01
CA ILE A 56 -8.50 -3.97 30.23
C ILE A 56 -8.43 -2.47 29.93
N SER A 57 -8.05 -1.68 30.93
CA SER A 57 -7.91 -0.24 30.77
C SER A 57 -6.48 0.21 31.06
N ASN A 58 -6.03 1.22 30.33
CA ASN A 58 -4.66 1.72 30.41
C ASN A 58 -3.64 0.58 30.29
N GLY A 59 -3.91 -0.36 29.39
CA GLY A 59 -3.00 -1.45 29.07
C GLY A 59 -1.74 -0.90 28.45
N LEU A 60 -0.59 -1.45 28.83
CA LEU A 60 0.69 -1.24 28.16
C LEU A 60 1.26 -2.60 27.81
N LEU A 61 1.39 -2.86 26.54
CA LEU A 61 2.06 -4.02 25.97
C LEU A 61 3.41 -3.58 25.43
N SER A 62 4.50 -4.06 26.00
CA SER A 62 5.85 -3.80 25.52
C SER A 62 6.39 -5.02 24.80
N TYR A 63 6.87 -4.84 23.58
CA TYR A 63 7.54 -5.90 22.81
C TYR A 63 8.78 -5.33 22.11
N GLY A 64 9.95 -5.71 22.62
CA GLY A 64 11.20 -5.11 22.18
C GLY A 64 11.21 -3.59 22.39
N PRO A 65 11.48 -2.78 21.35
CA PRO A 65 11.47 -1.33 21.43
C PRO A 65 10.06 -0.70 21.30
N THR A 66 9.04 -1.51 21.03
CA THR A 66 7.67 -1.05 20.75
C THR A 66 6.81 -1.15 21.99
N ASP A 67 6.17 -0.05 22.34
CA ASP A 67 5.16 0.03 23.37
C ASP A 67 3.79 0.32 22.72
N VAL A 68 2.81 -0.56 22.98
CA VAL A 68 1.42 -0.38 22.58
C VAL A 68 0.60 -0.11 23.82
N THR A 69 -0.08 1.01 23.85
CA THR A 69 -0.99 1.37 24.93
C THR A 69 -2.42 1.35 24.44
N GLY A 70 -3.38 1.08 25.34
CA GLY A 70 -4.79 1.15 24.96
C GLY A 70 -5.72 0.42 25.89
N ASP A 71 -6.97 0.34 25.42
CA ASP A 71 -8.08 -0.28 26.09
C ASP A 71 -8.61 -1.47 25.28
N LEU A 72 -9.01 -2.53 25.98
CA LEU A 72 -9.64 -3.71 25.38
C LEU A 72 -10.89 -4.07 26.16
N LEU A 73 -11.98 -4.37 25.45
CA LEU A 73 -13.19 -4.96 26.00
C LEU A 73 -13.46 -6.29 25.33
N ILE A 74 -13.46 -7.36 26.11
CA ILE A 74 -13.71 -8.72 25.64
C ILE A 74 -15.04 -9.20 26.20
N ASP A 75 -15.99 -9.48 25.32
CA ASP A 75 -17.21 -10.23 25.65
C ASP A 75 -16.93 -11.72 25.40
N VAL A 76 -16.72 -12.47 26.50
CA VAL A 76 -16.38 -13.90 26.41
C VAL A 76 -17.56 -14.73 25.89
N ALA A 77 -18.79 -14.31 26.19
CA ALA A 77 -20.00 -15.03 25.77
C ALA A 77 -20.36 -14.73 24.31
N GLY A 78 -20.15 -13.49 23.88
CA GLY A 78 -20.41 -13.04 22.50
C GLY A 78 -19.21 -13.20 21.55
N SER A 79 -18.07 -13.76 22.02
CA SER A 79 -16.83 -13.89 21.21
C SER A 79 -16.44 -12.59 20.52
N THR A 80 -16.55 -11.47 21.26
CA THR A 80 -16.29 -10.14 20.71
C THR A 80 -15.13 -9.48 21.43
N LEU A 81 -14.21 -8.89 20.66
CA LEU A 81 -13.11 -8.05 21.15
C LEU A 81 -13.25 -6.65 20.56
N GLU A 82 -13.45 -5.65 21.43
CA GLU A 82 -13.30 -4.24 21.06
C GLU A 82 -11.93 -3.73 21.50
N PHE A 83 -11.32 -2.86 20.70
CA PHE A 83 -10.00 -2.33 20.98
C PHE A 83 -9.86 -0.86 20.59
N ASP A 84 -9.07 -0.13 21.38
CA ASP A 84 -8.56 1.20 21.07
C ASP A 84 -7.08 1.23 21.47
N LEU A 85 -6.20 1.24 20.46
CA LEU A 85 -4.77 1.03 20.61
C LEU A 85 -3.99 2.21 20.04
N GLN A 86 -2.89 2.55 20.72
CA GLN A 86 -1.91 3.50 20.19
C GLN A 86 -0.50 3.02 20.51
N SER A 87 0.42 3.33 19.60
CA SER A 87 1.82 2.97 19.74
C SER A 87 2.71 4.05 19.15
N THR A 88 3.86 4.27 19.76
CA THR A 88 4.98 4.98 19.16
C THR A 88 6.12 3.99 19.01
N THR A 89 6.48 3.69 17.78
CA THR A 89 7.54 2.75 17.46
C THR A 89 8.71 3.52 16.86
N PRO A 90 9.83 3.62 17.58
CA PRO A 90 10.99 4.40 17.12
C PRO A 90 11.70 3.75 15.92
N ASP A 91 11.58 2.44 15.76
CA ASP A 91 12.23 1.67 14.72
C ASP A 91 11.47 0.36 14.49
N LEU A 92 11.01 0.16 13.27
CA LEU A 92 10.30 -1.05 12.83
C LEU A 92 11.20 -2.03 12.06
N THR A 93 12.49 -1.76 11.91
CA THR A 93 13.41 -2.61 11.13
C THR A 93 13.40 -4.07 11.59
N ASP A 94 13.23 -4.28 12.88
CA ASP A 94 13.12 -5.63 13.46
C ASP A 94 11.87 -6.41 13.03
N TYR A 95 10.87 -5.71 12.48
CA TYR A 95 9.60 -6.29 11.99
C TYR A 95 9.52 -6.28 10.47
N ALA A 96 10.52 -5.67 9.82
CA ALA A 96 10.56 -5.58 8.36
C ALA A 96 10.63 -6.98 7.75
N PRO A 97 9.87 -7.25 6.69
CA PRO A 97 10.10 -8.43 5.89
C PRO A 97 11.56 -8.40 5.38
N GLN A 98 12.17 -9.56 5.23
CA GLN A 98 13.53 -9.70 4.66
C GLN A 98 13.50 -9.31 3.16
N ASN A 99 13.18 -8.07 2.88
CA ASN A 99 13.11 -7.50 1.56
C ASN A 99 13.92 -6.20 1.57
N ASP A 100 15.06 -6.23 0.90
CA ASP A 100 16.04 -5.14 0.87
C ASP A 100 15.46 -3.82 0.31
N ILE A 101 14.36 -3.89 -0.45
CA ILE A 101 13.70 -2.72 -1.03
C ILE A 101 12.83 -1.99 0.00
N ILE A 102 12.14 -2.74 0.88
CA ILE A 102 11.16 -2.17 1.82
C ILE A 102 11.77 -1.92 3.20
N ALA A 103 12.79 -2.71 3.58
CA ALA A 103 13.42 -2.63 4.90
C ALA A 103 13.86 -1.22 5.31
N PRO A 104 14.47 -0.38 4.44
CA PRO A 104 14.86 0.97 4.82
C PRO A 104 13.69 1.87 5.24
N ALA A 105 12.49 1.66 4.68
CA ALA A 105 11.30 2.43 5.05
C ALA A 105 10.86 2.19 6.51
N PHE A 106 11.23 1.05 7.09
CA PHE A 106 10.90 0.69 8.46
C PHE A 106 11.83 1.32 9.52
N SER A 107 12.91 1.99 9.12
CA SER A 107 13.79 2.73 10.04
C SER A 107 13.21 4.07 10.52
N ILE A 108 12.07 4.50 9.96
CA ILE A 108 11.43 5.76 10.28
C ILE A 108 10.52 5.56 11.51
N PRO A 109 10.62 6.43 12.53
CA PRO A 109 9.68 6.41 13.65
C PRO A 109 8.24 6.57 13.19
N ILE A 110 7.36 5.70 13.69
CA ILE A 110 5.95 5.70 13.32
C ILE A 110 5.08 5.75 14.58
N ASP A 111 4.17 6.70 14.61
CA ASP A 111 3.04 6.73 15.52
C ASP A 111 1.87 5.97 14.90
N PHE A 112 1.33 5.01 15.65
CA PHE A 112 0.20 4.20 15.24
C PHE A 112 -0.98 4.40 16.18
N ARG A 113 -2.18 4.51 15.61
CA ARG A 113 -3.45 4.44 16.35
C ARG A 113 -4.42 3.57 15.59
N SER A 114 -5.18 2.75 16.31
CA SER A 114 -6.23 1.95 15.69
C SER A 114 -7.32 1.64 16.69
N SER A 115 -8.58 1.68 16.24
CA SER A 115 -9.73 1.25 17.00
C SER A 115 -10.63 0.38 16.14
N GLY A 116 -11.32 -0.56 16.80
CA GLY A 116 -12.18 -1.47 16.05
C GLY A 116 -12.77 -2.57 16.90
N GLN A 117 -13.34 -3.54 16.21
CA GLN A 117 -14.00 -4.69 16.80
C GLN A 117 -13.67 -5.96 16.00
N ILE A 118 -13.46 -7.05 16.70
CA ILE A 118 -13.24 -8.38 16.13
C ILE A 118 -14.32 -9.31 16.68
N THR A 119 -15.02 -9.99 15.80
CA THR A 119 -15.93 -11.09 16.10
C THR A 119 -15.50 -12.35 15.36
N GLU A 120 -16.18 -13.47 15.58
CA GLU A 120 -15.91 -14.73 14.83
C GLU A 120 -16.16 -14.57 13.32
N GLU A 121 -17.13 -13.71 12.93
CA GLU A 121 -17.56 -13.56 11.54
C GLU A 121 -17.03 -12.27 10.89
N ARG A 122 -16.54 -11.30 11.66
CA ARG A 122 -16.15 -9.98 11.14
C ARG A 122 -15.03 -9.36 11.94
N TRP A 123 -14.05 -8.82 11.20
CA TRP A 123 -13.03 -7.92 11.72
C TRP A 123 -13.32 -6.52 11.17
N SER A 124 -13.53 -5.58 12.05
CA SER A 124 -13.80 -4.19 11.69
C SER A 124 -12.77 -3.29 12.36
N VAL A 125 -11.98 -2.59 11.56
CA VAL A 125 -11.10 -1.51 11.98
C VAL A 125 -11.81 -0.21 11.63
N ALA A 126 -12.46 0.40 12.64
CA ALA A 126 -13.21 1.62 12.44
C ALA A 126 -12.30 2.78 12.04
N THR A 127 -11.09 2.83 12.62
CA THR A 127 -10.07 3.79 12.27
C THR A 127 -8.69 3.16 12.42
N PHE A 128 -7.78 3.45 11.49
CA PHE A 128 -6.36 3.30 11.69
C PHE A 128 -5.64 4.56 11.23
N GLN A 129 -4.53 4.87 11.87
CA GLN A 129 -3.69 6.01 11.56
C GLN A 129 -2.24 5.64 11.79
N LEU A 130 -1.41 5.89 10.79
CA LEU A 130 0.03 5.76 10.84
C LEU A 130 0.61 7.13 10.52
N GLU A 131 1.43 7.66 11.39
CA GLU A 131 2.06 8.97 11.20
C GLU A 131 3.57 8.87 11.37
N SER A 132 4.29 9.46 10.45
CA SER A 132 5.72 9.70 10.52
C SER A 132 6.01 11.18 10.22
N THR A 133 7.27 11.58 10.30
CA THR A 133 7.69 12.95 9.90
C THR A 133 7.54 13.18 8.40
N GLN A 134 7.44 12.15 7.58
CA GLN A 134 7.47 12.22 6.11
C GLN A 134 6.15 11.84 5.46
N ALA A 135 5.37 10.98 6.12
CA ALA A 135 4.15 10.44 5.57
C ALA A 135 3.09 10.20 6.64
N SER A 136 1.83 10.23 6.23
CA SER A 136 0.70 9.76 7.02
C SER A 136 -0.16 8.82 6.20
N VAL A 137 -0.72 7.81 6.87
CA VAL A 137 -1.71 6.89 6.32
C VAL A 137 -2.86 6.81 7.29
N SER A 138 -4.08 7.02 6.81
CA SER A 138 -5.29 6.85 7.63
C SER A 138 -6.36 6.12 6.84
N GLY A 139 -7.25 5.44 7.54
CA GLY A 139 -8.32 4.72 6.87
C GLY A 139 -9.18 3.89 7.81
N SER A 140 -9.96 3.02 7.21
CA SER A 140 -10.79 2.01 7.88
C SER A 140 -10.81 0.73 7.05
N GLY A 141 -11.24 -0.37 7.66
CA GLY A 141 -11.37 -1.62 6.94
C GLY A 141 -12.33 -2.58 7.63
N GLU A 142 -13.01 -3.36 6.82
CA GLU A 142 -13.86 -4.45 7.27
C GLU A 142 -13.49 -5.72 6.53
N LEU A 143 -13.55 -6.85 7.23
CA LEU A 143 -13.23 -8.16 6.73
C LEU A 143 -14.30 -9.13 7.20
N GLU A 144 -14.99 -9.80 6.30
CA GLU A 144 -15.98 -10.84 6.62
C GLU A 144 -15.35 -12.22 6.47
N LEU A 145 -15.69 -13.09 7.41
CA LEU A 145 -15.14 -14.44 7.53
C LEU A 145 -16.26 -15.48 7.47
N ASP A 146 -16.01 -16.62 6.81
CA ASP A 146 -16.81 -17.84 6.96
C ASP A 146 -15.88 -18.96 7.44
N GLY A 147 -15.90 -19.20 8.76
CA GLY A 147 -14.87 -20.00 9.41
C GLY A 147 -13.49 -19.35 9.30
N ASP A 148 -12.54 -20.04 8.65
CA ASP A 148 -11.17 -19.55 8.44
C ASP A 148 -10.96 -18.88 7.06
N GLU A 149 -12.01 -18.78 6.23
CA GLU A 149 -11.94 -18.22 4.88
C GLU A 149 -12.42 -16.76 4.86
N PHE A 150 -11.68 -15.91 4.13
CA PHE A 150 -12.08 -14.53 3.85
C PHE A 150 -13.10 -14.53 2.70
N ILE A 151 -14.28 -13.96 2.94
CA ILE A 151 -15.34 -13.89 1.94
C ILE A 151 -15.32 -12.53 1.26
N ASP A 152 -15.46 -11.48 2.05
CA ASP A 152 -15.60 -10.11 1.58
C ASP A 152 -14.69 -9.18 2.40
N SER A 153 -14.24 -8.10 1.77
CA SER A 153 -13.50 -7.04 2.46
C SER A 153 -13.83 -5.68 1.87
N HIS A 154 -13.80 -4.66 2.71
CA HIS A 154 -13.88 -3.27 2.30
C HIS A 154 -12.76 -2.49 2.98
N ILE A 155 -12.00 -1.71 2.22
CA ILE A 155 -10.85 -0.95 2.72
C ILE A 155 -10.89 0.46 2.14
N THR A 156 -10.84 1.46 3.03
CA THR A 156 -10.61 2.86 2.66
C THR A 156 -9.28 3.34 3.19
N SER A 157 -8.54 4.13 2.42
CA SER A 157 -7.26 4.69 2.84
C SER A 157 -7.00 6.06 2.23
N ASP A 158 -6.44 6.99 3.03
CA ASP A 158 -5.87 8.27 2.60
C ASP A 158 -4.38 8.26 2.99
N ILE A 159 -3.51 8.26 1.97
CA ILE A 159 -2.06 8.26 2.09
C ILE A 159 -1.55 9.64 1.69
N ARG A 160 -0.76 10.27 2.53
CA ARG A 160 -0.16 11.58 2.27
C ARG A 160 1.34 11.54 2.51
N ILE A 161 2.08 12.01 1.54
CA ILE A 161 3.52 12.19 1.58
C ILE A 161 3.80 13.66 1.35
N ALA A 162 4.44 14.33 2.31
CA ALA A 162 4.69 15.77 2.23
C ALA A 162 5.70 16.12 1.13
N ASN A 163 6.69 15.25 0.92
CA ASN A 163 7.69 15.42 -0.12
C ASN A 163 8.26 14.06 -0.55
N LEU A 164 8.12 13.72 -1.82
CA LEU A 164 8.60 12.47 -2.37
C LEU A 164 10.13 12.32 -2.30
N THR A 165 10.90 13.42 -2.34
CA THR A 165 12.38 13.36 -2.25
C THR A 165 12.86 12.73 -0.95
N ALA A 166 12.07 12.79 0.13
CA ALA A 166 12.39 12.16 1.40
C ALA A 166 12.53 10.62 1.29
N PHE A 167 11.97 10.02 0.25
CA PHE A 167 12.03 8.59 -0.03
C PHE A 167 13.14 8.21 -1.02
N SER A 168 13.83 9.19 -1.61
CA SER A 168 14.88 8.93 -2.61
C SER A 168 16.03 8.09 -2.05
N GLU A 169 16.47 8.39 -0.83
CA GLU A 169 17.52 7.62 -0.16
C GLU A 169 17.02 6.23 0.28
N ILE A 170 15.74 6.12 0.64
CA ILE A 170 15.15 4.88 1.13
C ILE A 170 15.05 3.84 0.01
N PHE A 171 14.67 4.27 -1.19
CA PHE A 171 14.43 3.37 -2.33
C PHE A 171 15.60 3.35 -3.33
N ASP A 172 16.66 4.12 -3.10
CA ASP A 172 17.76 4.33 -4.05
C ASP A 172 17.25 4.76 -5.45
N LEU A 173 16.23 5.61 -5.44
CA LEU A 173 15.57 6.16 -6.63
C LEU A 173 15.49 7.68 -6.51
N SER A 174 15.58 8.38 -7.64
CA SER A 174 15.32 9.82 -7.66
C SER A 174 13.82 10.08 -7.75
N PHE A 175 13.29 10.86 -6.83
CA PHE A 175 11.90 11.33 -6.85
C PHE A 175 11.84 12.85 -7.00
N PRO A 176 10.80 13.40 -7.65
CA PRO A 176 10.63 14.84 -7.77
C PRO A 176 10.29 15.48 -6.42
N ASP A 177 10.65 16.78 -6.27
CA ASP A 177 10.29 17.59 -5.12
C ASP A 177 8.80 17.97 -5.19
N GLN A 178 7.95 17.03 -4.83
CA GLN A 178 6.49 17.16 -4.88
C GLN A 178 5.85 16.40 -3.72
N ASP A 179 4.68 16.86 -3.32
CA ASP A 179 3.78 16.12 -2.44
C ASP A 179 3.08 14.98 -3.22
N LEU A 180 2.59 13.99 -2.46
CA LEU A 180 1.74 12.93 -3.00
C LEU A 180 0.58 12.69 -2.05
N GLN A 181 -0.63 12.66 -2.59
CA GLN A 181 -1.81 12.15 -1.91
C GLN A 181 -2.43 11.02 -2.73
N ILE A 182 -2.77 9.92 -2.07
CA ILE A 182 -3.51 8.79 -2.67
C ILE A 182 -4.71 8.51 -1.78
N ILE A 183 -5.90 8.50 -2.38
CA ILE A 183 -7.15 8.07 -1.73
C ILE A 183 -7.60 6.78 -2.42
N VAL A 184 -7.90 5.77 -1.63
CA VAL A 184 -8.32 4.45 -2.11
C VAL A 184 -9.59 4.03 -1.41
N ASP A 185 -10.53 3.49 -2.19
CA ASP A 185 -11.71 2.79 -1.73
C ASP A 185 -11.86 1.49 -2.55
N MET A 186 -11.74 0.36 -1.87
CA MET A 186 -11.72 -0.96 -2.50
C MET A 186 -12.62 -1.95 -1.77
N ASP A 187 -13.32 -2.74 -2.56
CA ASP A 187 -14.07 -3.90 -2.12
C ASP A 187 -13.49 -5.20 -2.68
N SER A 188 -13.53 -6.26 -1.88
CA SER A 188 -13.37 -7.62 -2.39
C SER A 188 -14.65 -8.39 -2.10
N ARG A 189 -15.30 -8.93 -3.14
CA ARG A 189 -16.57 -9.66 -3.01
C ARG A 189 -16.55 -10.92 -3.89
N GLY A 190 -16.72 -12.07 -3.25
CA GLY A 190 -16.77 -13.34 -3.99
C GLY A 190 -15.54 -13.62 -4.85
N GLY A 191 -14.36 -13.20 -4.42
CA GLY A 191 -13.10 -13.35 -5.16
C GLY A 191 -12.88 -12.33 -6.28
N ALA A 192 -13.74 -11.33 -6.43
CA ALA A 192 -13.52 -10.17 -7.28
C ALA A 192 -13.03 -8.99 -6.44
N LEU A 193 -12.00 -8.29 -6.91
CA LEU A 193 -11.55 -7.03 -6.36
C LEU A 193 -12.16 -5.88 -7.16
N VAL A 194 -12.81 -4.95 -6.49
CA VAL A 194 -13.40 -3.75 -7.10
C VAL A 194 -12.73 -2.52 -6.51
N VAL A 195 -12.18 -1.67 -7.36
CA VAL A 195 -11.68 -0.35 -7.00
C VAL A 195 -12.79 0.64 -7.30
N GLU A 196 -13.51 1.05 -6.25
CA GLU A 196 -14.60 2.03 -6.35
C GLU A 196 -14.04 3.44 -6.56
N GLN A 197 -12.91 3.73 -5.90
CA GLN A 197 -12.21 4.99 -6.02
C GLN A 197 -10.70 4.78 -5.83
N PHE A 198 -9.94 5.35 -6.73
CA PHE A 198 -8.52 5.59 -6.60
C PHE A 198 -8.24 7.01 -7.11
N ASP A 199 -7.86 7.91 -6.20
CA ASP A 199 -7.47 9.28 -6.56
C ASP A 199 -6.03 9.51 -6.16
N LEU A 200 -5.22 9.97 -7.10
CA LEU A 200 -3.83 10.36 -6.89
C LEU A 200 -3.67 11.84 -7.25
N ARG A 201 -2.98 12.59 -6.39
CA ARG A 201 -2.55 13.96 -6.64
C ARG A 201 -1.09 14.11 -6.31
N SER A 202 -0.34 14.75 -7.19
CA SER A 202 1.08 15.07 -6.96
C SER A 202 1.42 16.35 -7.71
N GLY A 203 1.78 17.40 -6.97
CA GLY A 203 1.98 18.73 -7.54
C GLY A 203 0.77 19.19 -8.35
N ASP A 204 0.97 19.51 -9.64
CA ASP A 204 -0.09 19.94 -10.57
C ASP A 204 -0.80 18.76 -11.26
N SER A 205 -0.43 17.52 -10.96
CA SER A 205 -1.00 16.32 -11.56
C SER A 205 -2.12 15.74 -10.71
N ASP A 206 -3.15 15.25 -11.38
CA ASP A 206 -4.20 14.43 -10.80
C ASP A 206 -4.41 13.17 -11.65
N LEU A 207 -4.85 12.10 -11.00
CA LEU A 207 -5.28 10.88 -11.66
C LEU A 207 -6.37 10.24 -10.81
N SER A 208 -7.47 9.86 -11.43
CA SER A 208 -8.51 9.06 -10.82
C SER A 208 -8.66 7.75 -11.56
N ALA A 209 -8.96 6.67 -10.86
CA ALA A 209 -9.19 5.39 -11.48
C ALA A 209 -10.32 4.64 -10.77
N THR A 210 -11.05 3.87 -11.58
CA THR A 210 -12.02 2.86 -11.13
C THR A 210 -11.77 1.57 -11.89
N GLY A 211 -12.08 0.42 -11.28
CA GLY A 211 -11.84 -0.82 -11.99
C GLY A 211 -12.26 -2.06 -11.21
N GLN A 212 -12.08 -3.18 -11.86
CA GLN A 212 -12.32 -4.48 -11.23
C GLN A 212 -11.32 -5.52 -11.73
N ALA A 213 -10.99 -6.46 -10.86
CA ALA A 213 -10.21 -7.63 -11.17
C ALA A 213 -10.99 -8.87 -10.74
N ASN A 214 -11.29 -9.74 -11.69
CA ASN A 214 -11.98 -11.01 -11.45
C ASN A 214 -10.98 -12.16 -11.54
N ASN A 215 -11.26 -13.27 -10.86
CA ASN A 215 -10.48 -14.49 -10.91
C ASN A 215 -9.05 -14.35 -10.38
N PRO A 216 -8.81 -14.54 -9.06
CA PRO A 216 -7.49 -14.38 -8.44
C PRO A 216 -6.38 -15.23 -9.06
N SER A 217 -6.72 -16.40 -9.63
CA SER A 217 -5.74 -17.32 -10.23
C SER A 217 -5.29 -16.92 -11.65
N ALA A 218 -6.11 -16.13 -12.36
CA ALA A 218 -5.81 -15.58 -13.68
C ALA A 218 -6.55 -14.24 -13.84
N PRO A 219 -6.08 -13.16 -13.19
CA PRO A 219 -6.81 -11.92 -13.10
C PRO A 219 -7.19 -11.33 -14.45
N GLN A 220 -8.48 -11.04 -14.61
CA GLN A 220 -9.00 -10.22 -15.70
C GLN A 220 -9.33 -8.86 -15.12
N ILE A 221 -8.54 -7.87 -15.53
CA ILE A 221 -8.58 -6.51 -14.99
C ILE A 221 -9.27 -5.61 -16.01
N VAL A 222 -10.26 -4.85 -15.57
CA VAL A 222 -10.82 -3.73 -16.33
C VAL A 222 -10.54 -2.47 -15.55
N LEU A 223 -9.85 -1.51 -16.16
CA LEU A 223 -9.42 -0.28 -15.50
C LEU A 223 -9.80 0.93 -16.34
N ASN A 224 -10.45 1.91 -15.71
CA ASN A 224 -10.68 3.22 -16.29
C ASN A 224 -9.87 4.24 -15.50
N VAL A 225 -9.07 5.02 -16.23
CA VAL A 225 -8.18 6.04 -15.67
C VAL A 225 -8.54 7.39 -16.30
N ASP A 226 -8.82 8.36 -15.47
CA ASP A 226 -9.13 9.73 -15.88
C ASP A 226 -8.15 10.70 -15.22
N SER A 227 -7.79 11.77 -15.93
CA SER A 227 -6.96 12.86 -15.44
C SER A 227 -7.38 14.17 -16.07
N ASP A 228 -7.57 15.18 -15.25
CA ASP A 228 -7.76 16.54 -15.74
C ASP A 228 -6.43 17.14 -16.21
N ARG A 229 -5.35 16.83 -15.48
CA ARG A 229 -4.01 17.28 -15.81
C ARG A 229 -2.96 16.27 -15.33
N LEU A 230 -2.12 15.83 -16.26
CA LEU A 230 -0.95 15.01 -15.97
C LEU A 230 0.31 15.74 -16.43
N ASP A 231 1.17 16.13 -15.49
CA ASP A 231 2.44 16.82 -15.77
C ASP A 231 3.60 15.84 -15.55
N LEU A 232 4.25 15.47 -16.65
CA LEU A 232 5.43 14.59 -16.66
C LEU A 232 6.76 15.36 -16.56
N SER A 233 6.73 16.71 -16.58
CA SER A 233 7.96 17.53 -16.56
C SER A 233 8.89 17.21 -15.38
N PRO A 234 8.39 17.03 -14.13
CA PRO A 234 9.24 16.71 -12.99
C PRO A 234 9.96 15.37 -13.13
N TRP A 235 9.31 14.40 -13.79
CA TRP A 235 9.86 13.06 -14.00
C TRP A 235 10.90 13.03 -15.12
N PHE A 236 10.68 13.76 -16.22
CA PHE A 236 11.66 13.87 -17.29
C PHE A 236 12.93 14.62 -16.84
N ALA A 237 12.81 15.65 -16.00
CA ALA A 237 13.97 16.35 -15.44
C ALA A 237 14.89 15.42 -14.63
N LEU A 238 14.33 14.43 -13.95
CA LEU A 238 15.11 13.41 -13.22
C LEU A 238 15.85 12.48 -14.17
N LEU A 239 15.23 12.06 -15.26
CA LEU A 239 15.86 11.20 -16.27
C LEU A 239 17.04 11.90 -16.92
N GLU A 240 16.90 13.19 -17.29
CA GLU A 240 17.99 13.99 -17.86
C GLU A 240 19.17 14.13 -16.88
N THR A 241 18.89 14.30 -15.59
CA THR A 241 19.93 14.40 -14.56
C THR A 241 20.67 13.09 -14.35
N ALA A 242 19.97 11.96 -14.42
CA ALA A 242 20.54 10.63 -14.30
C ALA A 242 21.50 10.31 -15.49
N GLU A 243 21.11 10.68 -16.70
CA GLU A 243 21.95 10.50 -17.90
C GLU A 243 23.21 11.36 -17.83
N GLN A 244 23.14 12.60 -17.34
CA GLN A 244 24.29 13.47 -17.17
C GLN A 244 25.26 12.93 -16.12
N SER A 245 24.75 12.40 -15.01
CA SER A 245 25.58 11.80 -13.96
C SER A 245 26.29 10.54 -14.41
N ALA A 246 25.66 9.74 -15.27
CA ALA A 246 26.26 8.55 -15.87
C ALA A 246 27.38 8.90 -16.88
N SER A 247 27.21 9.98 -17.65
CA SER A 247 28.20 10.42 -18.61
C SER A 247 29.45 11.05 -17.98
N ASP A 248 29.33 11.66 -16.81
CA ASP A 248 30.46 12.25 -16.08
C ASP A 248 31.34 11.21 -15.37
N SER A 249 30.84 9.99 -15.14
CA SER A 249 31.57 8.91 -14.46
C SER A 249 32.39 8.02 -15.39
N GLU A 250 32.14 8.01 -16.70
CA GLU A 250 32.90 7.29 -17.69
C GLU A 250 33.76 8.27 -18.49
N GLY A 251 35.05 8.38 -18.16
CA GLY A 251 36.07 9.06 -18.95
C GLY A 251 36.40 8.33 -20.26
N ALA A 252 35.41 7.81 -20.98
CA ALA A 252 35.50 7.22 -22.30
C ALA A 252 34.99 8.23 -23.33
N GLU A 253 35.81 8.49 -24.36
CA GLU A 253 35.41 9.31 -25.51
C GLU A 253 34.07 8.77 -26.07
N PRO A 254 33.06 9.64 -26.27
CA PRO A 254 31.80 9.21 -26.83
C PRO A 254 32.02 8.77 -28.30
N ASP A 255 31.88 7.49 -28.55
CA ASP A 255 31.66 7.00 -29.91
C ASP A 255 30.37 7.65 -30.44
N ALA A 256 30.51 8.50 -31.44
CA ALA A 256 29.46 9.39 -31.97
C ALA A 256 28.33 8.65 -32.74
N GLU A 257 28.09 7.36 -32.45
CA GLU A 257 27.14 6.52 -33.20
C GLU A 257 25.94 6.03 -32.38
N SER A 258 25.74 6.47 -31.13
CA SER A 258 24.61 6.00 -30.29
C SER A 258 23.72 7.13 -29.82
N ALA A 259 23.12 7.91 -30.70
CA ALA A 259 21.92 8.64 -30.35
C ALA A 259 20.79 7.61 -30.23
N PRO A 260 20.02 7.59 -29.11
CA PRO A 260 18.90 6.68 -29.01
C PRO A 260 17.79 7.11 -29.97
N ASP A 261 17.71 6.46 -31.10
CA ASP A 261 16.63 6.61 -32.09
C ASP A 261 15.32 5.96 -31.61
N ARG A 262 15.28 5.54 -30.33
CA ARG A 262 14.14 4.84 -29.75
C ARG A 262 13.40 5.69 -28.72
N LEU A 263 12.13 5.92 -29.01
CA LEU A 263 11.17 6.59 -28.11
C LEU A 263 10.86 5.78 -26.82
N ILE A 264 11.22 4.50 -26.79
CA ILE A 264 10.95 3.59 -25.70
C ILE A 264 12.30 3.06 -25.20
N PRO A 265 12.66 3.26 -23.94
CA PRO A 265 13.89 2.71 -23.38
C PRO A 265 13.90 1.18 -23.43
N ASP A 266 15.09 0.57 -23.63
CA ASP A 266 15.30 -0.87 -23.67
C ASP A 266 15.15 -1.53 -22.26
N TYR A 267 14.09 -1.22 -21.54
CA TYR A 267 13.77 -1.93 -20.29
C TYR A 267 13.10 -3.28 -20.64
N PRO A 268 13.64 -4.40 -20.16
CA PRO A 268 13.02 -5.68 -20.38
C PRO A 268 11.61 -5.70 -19.75
N LEU A 269 10.59 -5.75 -20.58
CA LEU A 269 9.23 -6.09 -20.13
C LEU A 269 9.27 -7.54 -19.66
N THR A 270 9.32 -7.75 -18.35
CA THR A 270 9.43 -9.08 -17.80
C THR A 270 8.22 -9.93 -18.24
N HIS A 271 8.43 -10.87 -19.13
CA HIS A 271 7.47 -11.85 -19.64
C HIS A 271 6.62 -12.50 -18.53
N ARG A 272 7.16 -12.58 -17.31
CA ARG A 272 6.46 -13.12 -16.15
C ARG A 272 5.22 -12.31 -15.80
N LEU A 273 5.29 -10.97 -15.82
CA LEU A 273 4.15 -10.13 -15.48
C LEU A 273 3.03 -10.21 -16.52
N LEU A 274 3.37 -10.14 -17.81
CA LEU A 274 2.38 -10.19 -18.90
C LEU A 274 1.64 -11.53 -18.97
N ASN A 275 2.25 -12.61 -18.48
CA ASN A 275 1.62 -13.94 -18.45
C ASN A 275 0.70 -14.17 -17.26
N THR A 276 0.71 -13.30 -16.26
CA THR A 276 -0.03 -13.50 -15.01
C THR A 276 -1.42 -12.89 -15.02
N PHE A 277 -1.69 -11.91 -15.88
CA PHE A 277 -3.00 -11.24 -15.93
C PHE A 277 -3.38 -10.82 -17.35
N GLN A 278 -4.65 -10.48 -17.53
CA GLN A 278 -5.18 -9.78 -18.70
C GLN A 278 -5.79 -8.46 -18.23
N ALA A 279 -5.52 -7.38 -18.97
CA ALA A 279 -6.09 -6.08 -18.63
C ALA A 279 -6.64 -5.36 -19.86
N ASP A 280 -7.83 -4.79 -19.74
CA ASP A 280 -8.43 -3.81 -20.64
C ASP A 280 -8.42 -2.47 -19.92
N THR A 281 -7.60 -1.54 -20.38
CA THR A 281 -7.41 -0.25 -19.73
C THR A 281 -7.82 0.86 -20.67
N THR A 282 -8.72 1.73 -20.21
CA THR A 282 -9.05 2.99 -20.88
C THR A 282 -8.43 4.14 -20.09
N VAL A 283 -7.67 5.00 -20.78
CA VAL A 283 -7.02 6.18 -20.20
C VAL A 283 -7.54 7.42 -20.89
N SER A 284 -8.02 8.39 -20.13
CA SER A 284 -8.54 9.68 -20.59
C SER A 284 -7.79 10.79 -19.85
N ILE A 285 -7.05 11.64 -20.59
CA ILE A 285 -6.31 12.76 -20.02
C ILE A 285 -6.71 14.03 -20.75
N ARG A 286 -7.25 15.01 -20.01
CA ARG A 286 -7.67 16.27 -20.62
C ARG A 286 -6.47 17.13 -21.06
N GLU A 287 -5.42 17.19 -20.24
CA GLU A 287 -4.19 17.91 -20.53
C GLU A 287 -2.96 17.13 -20.07
N LEU A 288 -2.13 16.71 -21.02
CA LEU A 288 -0.84 16.05 -20.77
C LEU A 288 0.30 17.04 -21.03
N ARG A 289 1.09 17.33 -20.00
CA ARG A 289 2.25 18.22 -19.99
C ARG A 289 3.56 17.46 -19.84
N GLY A 290 4.67 18.19 -19.99
CA GLY A 290 6.04 17.62 -19.91
C GLY A 290 6.61 17.22 -21.27
N LEU A 291 5.80 17.17 -22.30
CA LEU A 291 6.25 17.02 -23.68
C LEU A 291 6.62 18.40 -24.26
N PRO A 292 7.44 18.46 -25.36
CA PRO A 292 7.78 19.73 -26.01
C PRO A 292 6.57 20.58 -26.40
N ARG A 293 5.41 19.95 -26.53
CA ARG A 293 4.10 20.61 -26.70
C ARG A 293 3.06 19.83 -25.93
N PRO A 294 2.22 20.49 -25.12
CA PRO A 294 1.13 19.84 -24.43
C PRO A 294 0.16 19.15 -25.39
N LEU A 295 -0.29 17.96 -24.99
CA LEU A 295 -1.35 17.24 -25.67
C LEU A 295 -2.67 17.45 -24.91
N LEU A 296 -3.75 17.56 -25.68
CA LEU A 296 -5.10 17.75 -25.15
C LEU A 296 -5.98 16.56 -25.54
N ASN A 297 -6.98 16.26 -24.71
CA ASN A 297 -8.00 15.25 -24.98
C ASN A 297 -7.35 13.91 -25.40
N VAL A 298 -6.34 13.47 -24.64
CA VAL A 298 -5.69 12.18 -24.86
C VAL A 298 -6.66 11.10 -24.44
N LEU A 299 -7.01 10.23 -25.37
CA LEU A 299 -7.81 9.04 -25.12
C LEU A 299 -7.06 7.82 -25.63
N THR A 300 -6.80 6.86 -24.76
CA THR A 300 -6.06 5.65 -25.11
C THR A 300 -6.78 4.42 -24.57
N ARG A 301 -6.87 3.39 -25.39
CA ARG A 301 -7.31 2.05 -24.97
C ARG A 301 -6.17 1.06 -25.16
N ILE A 302 -5.86 0.34 -24.10
CA ILE A 302 -4.72 -0.57 -24.01
C ILE A 302 -5.22 -1.93 -23.55
N ASP A 303 -4.95 -2.96 -24.33
CA ASP A 303 -5.14 -4.35 -23.95
C ASP A 303 -3.77 -4.94 -23.57
N VAL A 304 -3.66 -5.54 -22.40
CA VAL A 304 -2.47 -6.22 -21.91
C VAL A 304 -2.78 -7.70 -21.74
N GLY A 305 -1.90 -8.55 -22.21
CA GLY A 305 -2.06 -10.00 -22.05
C GLY A 305 -0.84 -10.78 -22.52
N LYS A 306 -1.00 -12.07 -22.66
CA LYS A 306 0.08 -13.01 -23.04
C LYS A 306 0.78 -12.67 -24.37
N GLU A 307 0.06 -12.02 -25.27
CA GLU A 307 0.56 -11.63 -26.60
C GLU A 307 1.32 -10.28 -26.56
N GLY A 308 1.40 -9.63 -25.40
CA GLY A 308 2.04 -8.33 -25.24
C GLY A 308 1.05 -7.22 -24.86
N ILE A 309 1.41 -5.99 -25.18
CA ILE A 309 0.63 -4.79 -24.95
C ILE A 309 0.12 -4.28 -26.29
N ARG A 310 -1.18 -4.18 -26.44
CA ARG A 310 -1.82 -3.68 -27.66
C ARG A 310 -2.47 -2.33 -27.39
N VAL A 311 -2.05 -1.30 -28.09
CA VAL A 311 -2.75 -0.01 -28.15
C VAL A 311 -3.80 -0.12 -29.26
N THR A 312 -5.05 -0.38 -28.86
CA THR A 312 -6.17 -0.56 -29.82
C THR A 312 -6.62 0.76 -30.40
N SER A 313 -6.50 1.84 -29.63
CA SER A 313 -6.67 3.21 -30.08
C SER A 313 -5.93 4.18 -29.18
N ALA A 314 -5.23 5.12 -29.76
CA ALA A 314 -4.75 6.30 -29.06
C ALA A 314 -5.05 7.52 -29.92
N ARG A 315 -5.64 8.54 -29.30
CA ARG A 315 -5.96 9.81 -29.92
C ARG A 315 -5.52 10.94 -29.02
N ALA A 316 -4.92 11.95 -29.61
CA ALA A 316 -4.56 13.18 -28.91
C ALA A 316 -4.74 14.39 -29.81
N GLU A 317 -4.98 15.54 -29.22
CA GLU A 317 -5.13 16.82 -29.91
C GLU A 317 -4.02 17.77 -29.47
N ASN A 318 -3.57 18.62 -30.35
CA ASN A 318 -2.66 19.71 -29.98
C ASN A 318 -3.45 21.03 -29.81
N GLN A 319 -2.83 22.04 -29.22
CA GLN A 319 -3.43 23.37 -28.99
C GLN A 319 -3.88 24.12 -30.27
N ARG A 320 -3.45 23.65 -31.44
CA ARG A 320 -3.81 24.25 -32.75
C ARG A 320 -4.91 23.46 -33.47
N GLY A 321 -5.52 22.49 -32.78
CA GLY A 321 -6.60 21.66 -33.34
C GLY A 321 -6.12 20.53 -34.25
N GLY A 322 -4.80 20.25 -34.32
CA GLY A 322 -4.26 19.07 -34.99
C GLY A 322 -4.55 17.83 -34.19
N VAL A 323 -4.95 16.73 -34.84
CA VAL A 323 -5.26 15.45 -34.21
C VAL A 323 -4.20 14.45 -34.63
N ALA A 324 -3.64 13.72 -33.65
CA ALA A 324 -2.83 12.54 -33.85
C ALA A 324 -3.61 11.28 -33.46
N GLN A 325 -3.43 10.20 -34.21
CA GLN A 325 -4.00 8.89 -33.88
C GLN A 325 -2.90 7.84 -34.04
N LEU A 326 -2.88 6.88 -33.13
CA LEU A 326 -1.93 5.77 -33.10
C LEU A 326 -2.67 4.49 -32.79
N THR A 327 -2.27 3.41 -33.42
CA THR A 327 -2.55 2.03 -33.04
C THR A 327 -1.26 1.25 -33.18
N GLY A 328 -1.06 0.26 -32.34
CA GLY A 328 0.17 -0.55 -32.41
C GLY A 328 0.16 -1.68 -31.42
N THR A 329 1.11 -2.57 -31.57
CA THR A 329 1.29 -3.67 -30.65
C THR A 329 2.76 -3.70 -30.22
N LEU A 330 2.98 -3.79 -28.94
CA LEU A 330 4.29 -3.99 -28.34
C LEU A 330 4.40 -5.45 -27.94
N ILE A 331 5.19 -6.20 -28.68
CA ILE A 331 5.37 -7.64 -28.46
C ILE A 331 6.77 -7.83 -27.86
N PRO A 332 6.90 -8.46 -26.68
CA PRO A 332 8.22 -8.81 -26.18
C PRO A 332 8.84 -9.90 -27.07
N ASP A 333 10.09 -9.72 -27.43
CA ASP A 333 10.87 -10.75 -28.13
C ASP A 333 11.26 -11.91 -27.19
N ALA A 334 12.05 -12.86 -27.67
CA ALA A 334 12.51 -13.99 -26.87
C ALA A 334 13.39 -13.60 -25.65
N GLU A 335 13.97 -12.41 -25.66
CA GLU A 335 14.79 -11.84 -24.59
C GLU A 335 14.00 -10.90 -23.67
N GLY A 336 12.72 -10.66 -23.98
CA GLY A 336 11.83 -9.76 -23.26
C GLY A 336 11.93 -8.29 -23.68
N ILE A 337 12.66 -8.00 -24.76
CA ILE A 337 12.82 -6.65 -25.30
C ILE A 337 11.58 -6.28 -26.12
N PRO A 338 10.94 -5.14 -25.87
CA PRO A 338 9.73 -4.77 -26.59
C PRO A 338 10.03 -4.37 -28.05
N GLU A 339 9.35 -5.04 -29.00
CA GLU A 339 9.33 -4.65 -30.41
C GLU A 339 8.00 -3.98 -30.77
N LEU A 340 8.07 -2.81 -31.38
CA LEU A 340 6.90 -2.09 -31.87
C LEU A 340 6.54 -2.58 -33.27
N SER A 341 5.32 -3.06 -33.45
CA SER A 341 4.77 -3.48 -34.74
C SER A 341 3.55 -2.64 -35.17
#